data_1994461006272f6bdf43c1893950c802
#
_entry.id   1994461006272f6bdf43c1893950c802
#
_cell.length_a   1.000
_cell.length_b   1.000
_cell.length_c   1.000
_cell.angle_alpha   90.00
_cell.angle_beta   90.00
_cell.angle_gamma   90.00
#
_symmetry.space_group_name_H-M   'P 1'
#
loop_
_entity.id
_entity.type
_entity.pdbx_description
1 polymer ?
#
loop_
_entity_poly.entity_id
_entity_poly.type
_entity_poly.pdbx_seq_one_letter_code
_entity_poly.pdbx_strand_id
1 'polypeptide(L)'
;HRGAISLAKQAHLLPAAMVVPIGDGAPAGLTVLPRGAVTAPAGPLRAVVSARVPLSVSEAGRLHVFRPEDGGEEHYAVEIGNPDRDLPVLARLHSACFTGDLLGSLKCDCGPQLHAALARMGAEGGGVLLYLDQEGRGIGLANKMRAYSLQDQGFDTVDANHRLGFEDDERDFRIGSDILNSLGFSSVRLLTNNPAKVARME
;
A
#
# COMPACT_ATOMS: atom_id res chain seq x y z
N HIS A 1 -17.34 -16.39 10.90
CA HIS A 1 -17.30 -16.09 9.46
C HIS A 1 -16.35 -14.92 9.14
N ARG A 2 -16.38 -13.79 9.91
CA ARG A 2 -15.54 -12.60 9.63
C ARG A 2 -14.03 -12.92 9.59
N GLY A 3 -13.51 -13.73 10.51
CA GLY A 3 -12.09 -14.12 10.52
C GLY A 3 -11.66 -14.88 9.25
N ALA A 4 -12.51 -15.77 8.73
CA ALA A 4 -12.20 -16.50 7.49
C ALA A 4 -12.12 -15.55 6.28
N ILE A 5 -13.02 -14.56 6.19
CA ILE A 5 -12.99 -13.54 5.15
C ILE A 5 -11.74 -12.64 5.31
N SER A 6 -11.42 -12.23 6.54
CA SER A 6 -10.20 -11.44 6.81
C SER A 6 -8.94 -12.19 6.36
N LEU A 7 -8.86 -13.49 6.67
CA LEU A 7 -7.73 -14.32 6.26
C LEU A 7 -7.61 -14.44 4.72
N ALA A 8 -8.76 -14.61 4.03
CA ALA A 8 -8.78 -14.64 2.56
C ALA A 8 -8.30 -13.31 1.95
N LYS A 9 -8.75 -12.18 2.50
CA LYS A 9 -8.29 -10.84 2.07
C LYS A 9 -6.80 -10.63 2.31
N GLN A 10 -6.28 -11.00 3.48
CA GLN A 10 -4.84 -10.92 3.79
C GLN A 10 -3.98 -11.76 2.84
N ALA A 11 -4.52 -12.89 2.39
CA ALA A 11 -3.86 -13.75 1.39
C ALA A 11 -4.08 -13.28 -0.07
N HIS A 12 -4.66 -12.11 -0.29
CA HIS A 12 -5.05 -11.58 -1.60
C HIS A 12 -5.94 -12.53 -2.43
N LEU A 13 -6.70 -13.40 -1.74
CA LEU A 13 -7.70 -14.26 -2.34
C LEU A 13 -9.06 -13.55 -2.45
N LEU A 14 -9.98 -14.12 -3.25
CA LEU A 14 -11.38 -13.67 -3.22
C LEU A 14 -11.94 -13.84 -1.81
N PRO A 15 -12.69 -12.85 -1.27
CA PRO A 15 -13.19 -12.87 0.11
C PRO A 15 -14.40 -13.80 0.26
N ALA A 16 -14.20 -15.06 -0.06
CA ALA A 16 -15.17 -16.14 0.06
C ALA A 16 -14.53 -17.34 0.79
N ALA A 17 -15.30 -17.96 1.68
CA ALA A 17 -14.83 -19.14 2.42
C ALA A 17 -16.00 -20.09 2.71
N MET A 18 -15.74 -21.38 2.58
CA MET A 18 -16.62 -22.41 3.12
C MET A 18 -16.23 -22.67 4.58
N VAL A 19 -17.22 -22.66 5.46
CA VAL A 19 -17.02 -22.90 6.89
C VAL A 19 -17.88 -24.06 7.35
N VAL A 20 -17.29 -24.92 8.17
CA VAL A 20 -17.95 -26.09 8.75
C VAL A 20 -17.79 -26.03 10.27
N PRO A 21 -18.86 -26.21 11.06
CA PRO A 21 -18.72 -26.38 12.49
C PRO A 21 -17.84 -27.61 12.78
N ILE A 22 -16.85 -27.46 13.64
CA ILE A 22 -16.08 -28.60 14.18
C ILE A 22 -16.55 -28.86 15.60
N GLY A 23 -16.83 -30.15 15.92
CA GLY A 23 -17.20 -30.56 17.27
C GLY A 23 -16.02 -30.48 18.24
N ASP A 24 -15.70 -31.57 18.93
CA ASP A 24 -14.74 -31.59 20.05
C ASP A 24 -13.26 -31.43 19.70
N GLY A 25 -12.94 -30.82 18.58
CA GLY A 25 -11.57 -30.47 18.21
C GLY A 25 -11.31 -30.38 16.71
N ALA A 26 -10.22 -29.72 16.34
CA ALA A 26 -9.79 -29.62 14.95
C ALA A 26 -9.26 -30.97 14.46
N PRO A 27 -9.49 -31.33 13.16
CA PRO A 27 -8.89 -32.52 12.57
C PRO A 27 -7.36 -32.50 12.67
N ALA A 28 -6.76 -33.67 12.88
CA ALA A 28 -5.30 -33.78 12.94
C ALA A 28 -4.65 -33.31 11.63
N GLY A 29 -3.51 -32.61 11.76
CA GLY A 29 -2.76 -32.10 10.62
C GLY A 29 -3.21 -30.74 10.09
N LEU A 30 -4.22 -30.12 10.68
CA LEU A 30 -4.61 -28.73 10.33
C LEU A 30 -3.98 -27.74 11.32
N THR A 31 -3.57 -26.59 10.78
CA THR A 31 -3.13 -25.45 11.58
C THR A 31 -4.34 -24.77 12.21
N VAL A 32 -4.31 -24.64 13.55
CA VAL A 32 -5.36 -23.95 14.31
C VAL A 32 -4.87 -22.57 14.71
N LEU A 33 -5.60 -21.56 14.28
CA LEU A 33 -5.31 -20.16 14.62
C LEU A 33 -6.40 -19.62 15.55
N PRO A 34 -6.04 -18.95 16.65
CA PRO A 34 -7.00 -18.24 17.46
C PRO A 34 -7.56 -17.04 16.66
N ARG A 35 -8.86 -16.75 16.85
CA ARG A 35 -9.53 -15.65 16.15
C ARG A 35 -8.77 -14.31 16.26
N GLY A 36 -8.21 -14.03 17.45
CA GLY A 36 -7.45 -12.81 17.69
C GLY A 36 -6.23 -12.66 16.80
N ALA A 37 -5.52 -13.75 16.49
CA ALA A 37 -4.36 -13.73 15.59
C ALA A 37 -4.73 -13.36 14.13
N VAL A 38 -5.95 -13.75 13.70
CA VAL A 38 -6.42 -13.46 12.33
C VAL A 38 -6.95 -12.03 12.18
N THR A 39 -7.42 -11.42 13.26
CA THR A 39 -8.02 -10.08 13.27
C THR A 39 -7.10 -9.02 13.88
N ALA A 40 -5.90 -9.37 14.27
CA ALA A 40 -4.92 -8.41 14.77
C ALA A 40 -4.59 -7.40 13.66
N PRO A 41 -4.43 -6.12 14.00
CA PRO A 41 -3.88 -5.15 13.05
C PRO A 41 -2.46 -5.57 12.67
N ALA A 42 -1.99 -5.12 11.50
CA ALA A 42 -0.59 -5.32 11.12
C ALA A 42 0.34 -4.81 12.23
N GLY A 43 1.44 -5.52 12.45
CA GLY A 43 2.45 -5.14 13.43
C GLY A 43 3.10 -3.79 13.10
N PRO A 44 3.81 -3.17 14.05
CA PRO A 44 4.52 -1.93 13.80
C PRO A 44 5.54 -2.11 12.67
N LEU A 45 5.73 -1.04 11.88
CA LEU A 45 6.74 -1.02 10.82
C LEU A 45 8.13 -0.81 11.42
N ARG A 46 9.08 -1.61 10.93
CA ARG A 46 10.49 -1.47 11.28
C ARG A 46 11.30 -1.07 10.05
N ALA A 47 12.15 -0.07 10.19
CA ALA A 47 13.20 0.23 9.21
C ALA A 47 14.21 -0.94 9.16
N VAL A 48 14.34 -1.57 8.00
CA VAL A 48 15.21 -2.75 7.81
C VAL A 48 16.58 -2.32 7.36
N VAL A 49 16.66 -1.50 6.31
CA VAL A 49 17.90 -1.07 5.66
C VAL A 49 17.65 0.20 4.86
N SER A 50 18.69 0.99 4.68
CA SER A 50 18.69 2.06 3.69
C SER A 50 19.98 2.10 2.90
N ALA A 51 19.89 2.52 1.64
CA ALA A 51 21.05 2.66 0.77
C ALA A 51 20.92 3.88 -0.13
N ARG A 52 22.05 4.45 -0.55
CA ARG A 52 22.08 5.47 -1.59
C ARG A 52 21.70 4.83 -2.93
N VAL A 53 20.75 5.43 -3.61
CA VAL A 53 20.28 5.03 -4.95
C VAL A 53 20.18 6.29 -5.79
N PRO A 54 21.19 6.60 -6.63
CA PRO A 54 21.11 7.72 -7.57
C PRO A 54 19.94 7.50 -8.54
N LEU A 55 19.13 8.53 -8.74
CA LEU A 55 17.97 8.52 -9.60
C LEU A 55 18.14 9.50 -10.76
N SER A 56 17.43 9.29 -11.86
CA SER A 56 17.44 10.21 -13.00
C SER A 56 17.03 11.64 -12.65
N VAL A 57 16.23 11.80 -11.62
CA VAL A 57 15.74 13.10 -11.12
C VAL A 57 16.67 13.74 -10.08
N SER A 58 17.57 12.97 -9.47
CA SER A 58 18.52 13.45 -8.45
C SER A 58 19.59 12.40 -8.15
N GLU A 59 20.85 12.79 -8.15
CA GLU A 59 21.94 11.92 -7.69
C GLU A 59 21.92 11.68 -6.17
N ALA A 60 21.24 12.56 -5.41
CA ALA A 60 21.08 12.47 -3.96
C ALA A 60 19.84 11.69 -3.57
N GLY A 61 19.63 10.53 -4.20
CA GLY A 61 18.55 9.61 -3.86
C GLY A 61 18.98 8.61 -2.79
N ARG A 62 18.04 8.25 -1.90
CA ARG A 62 18.19 7.19 -0.89
C ARG A 62 16.91 6.37 -0.82
N LEU A 63 17.05 5.05 -0.87
CA LEU A 63 15.95 4.12 -0.66
C LEU A 63 16.00 3.60 0.77
N HIS A 64 14.87 3.67 1.46
CA HIS A 64 14.63 3.05 2.76
C HIS A 64 13.64 1.92 2.61
N VAL A 65 13.90 0.78 3.23
CA VAL A 65 13.03 -0.40 3.23
C VAL A 65 12.42 -0.56 4.61
N PHE A 66 11.11 -0.70 4.66
CA PHE A 66 10.33 -0.92 5.87
C PHE A 66 9.58 -2.24 5.77
N ARG A 67 9.50 -2.97 6.87
CA ARG A 67 8.78 -4.23 6.96
C ARG A 67 7.97 -4.29 8.24
N PRO A 68 6.72 -4.78 8.20
CA PRO A 68 5.97 -5.07 9.41
C PRO A 68 6.64 -6.21 10.20
N GLU A 69 6.58 -6.15 11.53
CA GLU A 69 7.18 -7.18 12.39
C GLU A 69 6.53 -8.55 12.27
N ASP A 70 5.30 -8.60 11.81
CA ASP A 70 4.55 -9.83 11.53
C ASP A 70 4.92 -10.52 10.20
N GLY A 71 5.89 -9.95 9.45
CA GLY A 71 6.38 -10.51 8.18
C GLY A 71 5.48 -10.20 6.97
N GLY A 72 4.63 -9.18 7.06
CA GLY A 72 3.84 -8.67 5.94
C GLY A 72 4.69 -8.02 4.84
N GLU A 73 4.00 -7.39 3.87
CA GLU A 73 4.61 -6.79 2.69
C GLU A 73 5.57 -5.64 3.03
N GLU A 74 6.64 -5.53 2.27
CA GLU A 74 7.60 -4.44 2.41
C GLU A 74 7.05 -3.15 1.81
N HIS A 75 7.34 -2.04 2.49
CA HIS A 75 7.06 -0.70 2.00
C HIS A 75 8.36 0.08 1.83
N TYR A 76 8.35 1.03 0.92
CA TYR A 76 9.57 1.75 0.55
C TYR A 76 9.38 3.25 0.68
N ALA A 77 10.43 3.95 1.15
CA ALA A 77 10.52 5.39 1.05
C ALA A 77 11.71 5.77 0.19
N VAL A 78 11.46 6.56 -0.85
CA VAL A 78 12.48 7.17 -1.69
C VAL A 78 12.67 8.60 -1.23
N GLU A 79 13.75 8.85 -0.53
CA GLU A 79 14.16 10.19 -0.10
C GLU A 79 15.02 10.83 -1.18
N ILE A 80 14.68 12.03 -1.59
CA ILE A 80 15.40 12.83 -2.60
C ILE A 80 16.02 14.02 -1.90
N GLY A 81 17.30 14.26 -2.15
CA GLY A 81 18.05 15.31 -1.49
C GLY A 81 18.34 14.99 -0.02
N ASN A 82 18.35 16.03 0.78
CA ASN A 82 18.45 15.95 2.25
C ASN A 82 17.46 16.93 2.88
N PRO A 83 16.16 16.64 2.83
CA PRO A 83 15.14 17.55 3.33
C PRO A 83 15.30 17.77 4.83
N ASP A 84 15.12 19.03 5.25
CA ASP A 84 15.14 19.43 6.64
C ASP A 84 14.01 18.75 7.42
N ARG A 85 14.31 18.15 8.56
CA ARG A 85 13.35 17.43 9.41
C ARG A 85 12.44 18.36 10.19
N ASP A 86 12.85 19.60 10.39
CA ASP A 86 12.10 20.62 11.12
C ASP A 86 11.11 21.39 10.23
N LEU A 87 11.18 21.18 8.91
CA LEU A 87 10.30 21.83 7.93
C LEU A 87 9.34 20.83 7.27
N PRO A 88 8.15 21.31 6.81
CA PRO A 88 7.21 20.45 6.08
C PRO A 88 7.83 19.88 4.81
N VAL A 89 8.07 18.57 4.79
CA VAL A 89 8.66 17.89 3.62
C VAL A 89 7.64 17.68 2.50
N LEU A 90 8.09 17.85 1.24
CA LEU A 90 7.27 17.48 0.09
C LEU A 90 7.13 15.95 0.05
N ALA A 91 5.91 15.45 0.19
CA ALA A 91 5.65 14.02 0.29
C ALA A 91 4.58 13.54 -0.69
N ARG A 92 4.69 12.29 -1.14
CA ARG A 92 3.65 11.59 -1.87
C ARG A 92 3.50 10.16 -1.36
N LEU A 93 2.25 9.79 -1.04
CA LEU A 93 1.86 8.40 -0.81
C LEU A 93 1.43 7.80 -2.15
N HIS A 94 2.23 6.90 -2.68
CA HIS A 94 2.00 6.18 -3.91
C HIS A 94 1.76 4.70 -3.61
N SER A 95 0.56 4.21 -3.87
CA SER A 95 0.29 2.77 -3.80
C SER A 95 0.84 2.09 -5.03
N ALA A 96 1.61 1.02 -4.86
CA ALA A 96 2.18 0.24 -5.94
C ALA A 96 1.14 -0.10 -7.02
N CYS A 97 1.52 0.05 -8.26
CA CYS A 97 0.67 -0.22 -9.41
C CYS A 97 1.51 -0.82 -10.54
N PHE A 98 1.71 -2.14 -10.50
CA PHE A 98 2.53 -2.85 -11.48
C PHE A 98 2.19 -2.47 -12.93
N THR A 99 0.91 -2.44 -13.25
CA THR A 99 0.45 -2.13 -14.61
C THR A 99 0.70 -0.68 -15.01
N GLY A 100 0.52 0.29 -14.11
CA GLY A 100 0.74 1.71 -14.40
C GLY A 100 2.19 2.12 -14.30
N ASP A 101 2.86 1.74 -13.22
CA ASP A 101 4.21 2.20 -12.89
C ASP A 101 5.28 1.55 -13.78
N LEU A 102 5.12 0.25 -14.11
CA LEU A 102 6.08 -0.49 -14.90
C LEU A 102 5.67 -0.63 -16.38
N LEU A 103 4.40 -0.97 -16.65
CA LEU A 103 3.96 -1.28 -18.01
C LEU A 103 3.35 -0.08 -18.76
N GLY A 104 3.14 1.05 -18.09
CA GLY A 104 2.52 2.25 -18.70
C GLY A 104 1.07 2.01 -19.13
N SER A 105 0.30 1.23 -18.36
CA SER A 105 -1.09 0.90 -18.68
C SER A 105 -1.94 2.16 -18.88
N LEU A 106 -2.73 2.17 -19.95
CA LEU A 106 -3.71 3.25 -20.25
C LEU A 106 -5.00 3.14 -19.40
N LYS A 107 -5.15 2.11 -18.58
CA LYS A 107 -6.29 1.94 -17.67
C LYS A 107 -6.15 2.75 -16.36
N CYS A 108 -4.99 3.37 -16.12
CA CYS A 108 -4.77 4.22 -14.96
C CYS A 108 -3.69 5.27 -15.22
N ASP A 109 -3.63 6.28 -14.37
CA ASP A 109 -2.66 7.39 -14.40
C ASP A 109 -1.52 7.24 -13.38
N CYS A 110 -1.35 6.05 -12.79
CA CYS A 110 -0.38 5.81 -11.71
C CYS A 110 1.06 6.12 -12.13
N GLY A 111 1.51 5.56 -13.26
CA GLY A 111 2.87 5.81 -13.77
C GLY A 111 3.18 7.29 -14.00
N PRO A 112 2.37 8.04 -14.79
CA PRO A 112 2.51 9.48 -14.93
C PRO A 112 2.52 10.24 -13.59
N GLN A 113 1.68 9.87 -12.63
CA GLN A 113 1.65 10.49 -11.31
C GLN A 113 2.92 10.21 -10.50
N LEU A 114 3.47 8.98 -10.58
CA LEU A 114 4.73 8.60 -9.94
C LEU A 114 5.89 9.45 -10.48
N HIS A 115 6.04 9.49 -11.81
CA HIS A 115 7.11 10.24 -12.45
C HIS A 115 7.00 11.75 -12.21
N ALA A 116 5.78 12.31 -12.24
CA ALA A 116 5.56 13.73 -11.96
C ALA A 116 5.93 14.09 -10.52
N ALA A 117 5.62 13.23 -9.55
CA ALA A 117 6.00 13.46 -8.15
C ALA A 117 7.53 13.43 -7.96
N LEU A 118 8.20 12.43 -8.54
CA LEU A 118 9.67 12.34 -8.49
C LEU A 118 10.34 13.55 -9.17
N ALA A 119 9.86 13.95 -10.35
CA ALA A 119 10.36 15.13 -11.06
C ALA A 119 10.18 16.41 -10.24
N ARG A 120 9.02 16.57 -9.59
CA ARG A 120 8.74 17.71 -8.71
C ARG A 120 9.69 17.76 -7.51
N MET A 121 9.92 16.62 -6.85
CA MET A 121 10.85 16.52 -5.72
C MET A 121 12.29 16.80 -6.15
N GLY A 122 12.71 16.31 -7.33
CA GLY A 122 14.02 16.63 -7.90
C GLY A 122 14.18 18.13 -8.20
N ALA A 123 13.17 18.77 -8.78
CA ALA A 123 13.17 20.19 -9.09
C ALA A 123 13.19 21.09 -7.83
N GLU A 124 12.55 20.68 -6.75
CA GLU A 124 12.59 21.38 -5.46
C GLU A 124 13.84 21.04 -4.63
N GLY A 125 14.66 20.07 -5.08
CA GLY A 125 15.89 19.67 -4.39
C GLY A 125 15.66 18.79 -3.17
N GLY A 126 14.40 18.36 -2.90
CA GLY A 126 14.12 17.49 -1.76
C GLY A 126 12.66 17.01 -1.70
N GLY A 127 12.48 15.82 -1.13
CA GLY A 127 11.17 15.25 -0.91
C GLY A 127 11.22 13.78 -0.51
N VAL A 128 10.07 13.21 -0.18
CA VAL A 128 9.93 11.80 0.16
C VAL A 128 8.75 11.18 -0.59
N LEU A 129 9.03 10.21 -1.43
CA LEU A 129 8.00 9.39 -2.07
C LEU A 129 7.87 8.07 -1.29
N LEU A 130 6.70 7.83 -0.73
CA LEU A 130 6.36 6.55 -0.12
C LEU A 130 5.73 5.64 -1.17
N TYR A 131 6.41 4.55 -1.50
CA TYR A 131 5.92 3.51 -2.39
C TYR A 131 5.39 2.36 -1.54
N LEU A 132 4.06 2.30 -1.43
CA LEU A 132 3.38 1.38 -0.52
C LEU A 132 2.89 0.16 -1.29
N ASP A 133 3.25 -1.03 -0.82
CA ASP A 133 2.74 -2.27 -1.40
C ASP A 133 1.28 -2.49 -0.99
N GLN A 134 0.40 -1.87 -1.75
CA GLN A 134 -1.06 -1.89 -1.60
C GLN A 134 -1.71 -1.95 -2.99
N GLU A 135 -1.22 -2.85 -3.84
CA GLU A 135 -1.66 -3.02 -5.22
C GLU A 135 -3.18 -3.18 -5.32
N GLY A 136 -3.76 -2.55 -6.36
CA GLY A 136 -5.19 -2.67 -6.63
C GLY A 136 -6.08 -2.08 -5.53
N ARG A 137 -5.66 -1.03 -4.81
CA ARG A 137 -6.32 -0.50 -3.60
C ARG A 137 -6.34 -1.50 -2.43
N GLY A 138 -5.30 -2.33 -2.32
CA GLY A 138 -5.15 -3.31 -1.24
C GLY A 138 -5.73 -4.69 -1.53
N ILE A 139 -6.28 -4.92 -2.73
CA ILE A 139 -6.85 -6.23 -3.10
C ILE A 139 -5.87 -7.16 -3.81
N GLY A 140 -4.69 -6.66 -4.13
CA GLY A 140 -3.64 -7.38 -4.85
C GLY A 140 -3.82 -7.39 -6.36
N LEU A 141 -2.72 -7.71 -7.09
CA LEU A 141 -2.69 -7.65 -8.56
C LEU A 141 -3.68 -8.63 -9.21
N ALA A 142 -3.79 -9.84 -8.69
CA ALA A 142 -4.69 -10.86 -9.27
C ALA A 142 -6.16 -10.40 -9.23
N ASN A 143 -6.61 -9.84 -8.12
CA ASN A 143 -7.98 -9.34 -7.99
C ASN A 143 -8.19 -8.04 -8.79
N LYS A 144 -7.16 -7.19 -8.90
CA LYS A 144 -7.19 -6.05 -9.81
C LYS A 144 -7.40 -6.48 -11.27
N MET A 145 -6.76 -7.56 -11.72
CA MET A 145 -7.00 -8.09 -13.08
C MET A 145 -8.43 -8.61 -13.25
N ARG A 146 -9.01 -9.25 -12.21
CA ARG A 146 -10.43 -9.62 -12.21
C ARG A 146 -11.34 -8.38 -12.28
N ALA A 147 -11.04 -7.33 -11.51
CA ALA A 147 -11.77 -6.07 -11.58
C ALA A 147 -11.68 -5.43 -12.98
N TYR A 148 -10.52 -5.45 -13.61
CA TYR A 148 -10.36 -4.97 -15.00
C TYR A 148 -11.23 -5.75 -16.00
N SER A 149 -11.33 -7.08 -15.84
CA SER A 149 -12.22 -7.90 -16.66
C SER A 149 -13.70 -7.55 -16.47
N LEU A 150 -14.11 -7.16 -15.27
CA LEU A 150 -15.46 -6.68 -15.01
C LEU A 150 -15.69 -5.27 -15.60
N GLN A 151 -14.69 -4.39 -15.54
CA GLN A 151 -14.76 -3.07 -16.18
C GLN A 151 -14.90 -3.16 -17.70
N ASP A 152 -14.25 -4.13 -18.34
CA ASP A 152 -14.43 -4.40 -19.76
C ASP A 152 -15.85 -4.87 -20.12
N GLN A 153 -16.64 -5.33 -19.14
CA GLN A 153 -18.05 -5.65 -19.23
C GLN A 153 -18.98 -4.46 -18.89
N GLY A 154 -18.43 -3.28 -18.61
CA GLY A 154 -19.18 -2.05 -18.36
C GLY A 154 -19.38 -1.68 -16.89
N PHE A 155 -18.79 -2.41 -15.94
CA PHE A 155 -18.84 -2.03 -14.52
C PHE A 155 -17.85 -0.92 -14.23
N ASP A 156 -18.19 -0.01 -13.32
CA ASP A 156 -17.22 0.94 -12.79
C ASP A 156 -16.27 0.28 -11.77
N THR A 157 -15.27 1.03 -11.28
CA THR A 157 -14.27 0.48 -10.34
C THR A 157 -14.87 0.04 -9.01
N VAL A 158 -15.86 0.77 -8.50
CA VAL A 158 -16.52 0.49 -7.21
C VAL A 158 -17.39 -0.75 -7.36
N ASP A 159 -18.23 -0.78 -8.39
CA ASP A 159 -19.09 -1.93 -8.69
C ASP A 159 -18.27 -3.20 -8.93
N ALA A 160 -17.13 -3.10 -9.64
CA ALA A 160 -16.25 -4.24 -9.86
C ALA A 160 -15.67 -4.77 -8.54
N ASN A 161 -15.22 -3.89 -7.63
CA ASN A 161 -14.72 -4.30 -6.31
C ASN A 161 -15.81 -4.96 -5.47
N HIS A 162 -17.01 -4.38 -5.41
CA HIS A 162 -18.14 -4.94 -4.66
C HIS A 162 -18.55 -6.32 -5.18
N ARG A 163 -18.57 -6.53 -6.51
CA ARG A 163 -18.86 -7.84 -7.11
C ARG A 163 -17.83 -8.91 -6.75
N LEU A 164 -16.59 -8.49 -6.51
CA LEU A 164 -15.53 -9.36 -6.02
C LEU A 164 -15.56 -9.54 -4.50
N GLY A 165 -16.42 -8.81 -3.78
CA GLY A 165 -16.60 -8.88 -2.32
C GLY A 165 -15.64 -7.99 -1.53
N PHE A 166 -15.00 -7.02 -2.17
CA PHE A 166 -14.12 -6.04 -1.54
C PHE A 166 -14.86 -4.72 -1.28
N GLU A 167 -14.30 -3.92 -0.36
CA GLU A 167 -14.72 -2.54 -0.15
C GLU A 167 -14.19 -1.62 -1.25
N ASP A 168 -14.61 -0.35 -1.25
CA ASP A 168 -14.16 0.66 -2.22
C ASP A 168 -12.66 0.88 -2.17
N ASP A 169 -12.07 0.78 -0.97
CA ASP A 169 -10.66 1.03 -0.71
C ASP A 169 -10.20 0.27 0.56
N GLU A 170 -9.43 -0.80 0.38
CA GLU A 170 -8.89 -1.64 1.45
C GLU A 170 -7.51 -1.14 1.95
N ARG A 171 -7.01 0.01 1.47
CA ARG A 171 -5.68 0.52 1.83
C ARG A 171 -5.64 1.07 3.26
N ASP A 172 -4.52 0.83 3.93
CA ASP A 172 -4.17 1.49 5.18
C ASP A 172 -3.18 2.64 4.94
N PHE A 173 -3.64 3.88 5.06
CA PHE A 173 -2.79 5.06 4.85
C PHE A 173 -2.01 5.45 6.11
N ARG A 174 -2.30 4.88 7.30
CA ARG A 174 -1.54 5.09 8.54
C ARG A 174 -0.08 4.66 8.37
N ILE A 175 0.17 3.63 7.58
CA ILE A 175 1.50 3.18 7.15
C ILE A 175 2.36 4.35 6.65
N GLY A 176 1.76 5.26 5.89
CA GLY A 176 2.46 6.45 5.39
C GLY A 176 2.90 7.39 6.50
N SER A 177 2.05 7.66 7.49
CA SER A 177 2.38 8.49 8.65
C SER A 177 3.47 7.83 9.50
N ASP A 178 3.39 6.52 9.73
CA ASP A 178 4.36 5.77 10.52
C ASP A 178 5.76 5.80 9.88
N ILE A 179 5.84 5.64 8.56
CA ILE A 179 7.10 5.73 7.82
C ILE A 179 7.68 7.15 7.91
N LEU A 180 6.88 8.19 7.69
CA LEU A 180 7.33 9.59 7.77
C LEU A 180 7.83 9.94 9.17
N ASN A 181 7.10 9.54 10.20
CA ASN A 181 7.52 9.70 11.60
C ASN A 181 8.83 8.95 11.88
N SER A 182 8.98 7.71 11.39
CA SER A 182 10.22 6.93 11.52
C SER A 182 11.42 7.59 10.83
N LEU A 183 11.18 8.34 9.74
CA LEU A 183 12.20 9.14 9.06
C LEU A 183 12.47 10.50 9.74
N GLY A 184 11.73 10.83 10.80
CA GLY A 184 11.90 12.06 11.59
C GLY A 184 11.10 13.26 11.07
N PHE A 185 10.14 13.06 10.18
CA PHE A 185 9.28 14.15 9.70
C PHE A 185 8.00 14.24 10.53
N SER A 186 7.72 15.41 11.08
CA SER A 186 6.50 15.71 11.85
C SER A 186 5.42 16.42 11.02
N SER A 187 5.78 16.96 9.85
CA SER A 187 4.87 17.68 8.98
C SER A 187 5.19 17.50 7.51
N VAL A 188 4.16 17.54 6.65
CA VAL A 188 4.29 17.28 5.22
C VAL A 188 3.51 18.28 4.37
N ARG A 189 4.00 18.52 3.15
CA ARG A 189 3.25 19.10 2.03
C ARG A 189 2.87 17.96 1.10
N LEU A 190 1.65 17.46 1.23
CA LEU A 190 1.23 16.24 0.55
C LEU A 190 0.82 16.48 -0.90
N LEU A 191 1.50 15.82 -1.84
CA LEU A 191 1.10 15.73 -3.25
C LEU A 191 -0.03 14.71 -3.40
N THR A 192 -1.27 15.17 -3.46
CA THR A 192 -2.44 14.31 -3.62
C THR A 192 -3.59 15.04 -4.30
N ASN A 193 -4.41 14.29 -5.04
CA ASN A 193 -5.72 14.71 -5.53
C ASN A 193 -6.87 14.03 -4.76
N ASN A 194 -6.56 13.24 -3.72
CA ASN A 194 -7.54 12.52 -2.92
C ASN A 194 -7.64 13.12 -1.51
N PRO A 195 -8.72 13.87 -1.19
CA PRO A 195 -8.89 14.48 0.12
C PRO A 195 -8.97 13.46 1.26
N ALA A 196 -9.43 12.24 1.00
CA ALA A 196 -9.47 11.19 2.01
C ALA A 196 -8.06 10.76 2.49
N LYS A 197 -7.01 10.96 1.67
CA LYS A 197 -5.62 10.71 2.11
C LYS A 197 -5.17 11.75 3.12
N VAL A 198 -5.59 13.01 2.97
CA VAL A 198 -5.26 14.09 3.92
C VAL A 198 -5.91 13.79 5.26
N ALA A 199 -7.22 13.57 5.27
CA ALA A 199 -7.98 13.32 6.50
C ALA A 199 -7.57 12.06 7.29
N ARG A 200 -6.86 11.11 6.65
CA ARG A 200 -6.37 9.90 7.32
C ARG A 200 -4.92 10.02 7.81
N MET A 201 -4.24 11.11 7.49
CA MET A 201 -2.88 11.41 7.95
C MET A 201 -2.84 12.47 9.05
N GLU A 202 -3.95 13.18 9.27
CA GLU A 202 -4.19 14.08 10.41
C GLU A 202 -4.58 13.27 11.66
#